data_9ea3174fe269c318fd5592dc3ea77f9e
#
_entry.id   9ea3174fe269c318fd5592dc3ea77f9e
#
_cell.length_a   1.000
_cell.length_b   1.000
_cell.length_c   1.000
_cell.angle_alpha   90.00
_cell.angle_beta   90.00
_cell.angle_gamma   90.00
#
_symmetry.space_group_name_H-M   'P 1'
#
loop_
_entity.id
_entity.type
_entity.pdbx_description
1 polymer ?
#
loop_
_entity_poly.entity_id
_entity_poly.type
_entity_poly.pdbx_seq_one_letter_code
_entity_poly.pdbx_strand_id
1 'polypeptide(L)'
;MWKYMIETIAAVNQAVNSFIWGIPAMVCIIGVGLLLSVRTGFLQIRKFPYAIRTTVGRMFRKRDASDGAMTPFQAVCTALAGTVGTGNIAGVAGAIAIGGPGAVFWMWCSALLGMCTKFAEVTLAVHFRERSDTGEWVGGPMYYIKNGLGRRWQFLAVLYALFGVLTVFGTGNATQVNTIVTAIDS
;
A
#
# COMPACT_ATOMS: atom_id res chain seq x y z
N MET A 1 6.48 8.21 38.46
CA MET A 1 5.31 8.69 37.68
C MET A 1 5.55 8.55 36.17
N TRP A 2 6.60 9.11 35.63
CA TRP A 2 6.94 9.07 34.19
C TRP A 2 7.09 7.64 33.62
N LYS A 3 7.76 6.75 34.35
CA LYS A 3 7.95 5.34 33.97
C LYS A 3 6.63 4.58 33.87
N TYR A 4 5.74 4.73 34.81
CA TYR A 4 4.41 4.11 34.81
C TYR A 4 3.54 4.62 33.66
N MET A 5 3.60 5.93 33.32
CA MET A 5 2.90 6.46 32.15
C MET A 5 3.40 5.83 30.86
N ILE A 6 4.70 5.71 30.67
CA ILE A 6 5.29 5.10 29.48
C ILE A 6 4.88 3.63 29.37
N GLU A 7 4.94 2.88 30.46
CA GLU A 7 4.54 1.46 30.49
C GLU A 7 3.04 1.30 30.19
N THR A 8 2.19 2.17 30.72
CA THR A 8 0.75 2.14 30.42
C THR A 8 0.48 2.47 28.95
N ILE A 9 1.12 3.50 28.40
CA ILE A 9 0.99 3.85 26.99
C ILE A 9 1.47 2.71 26.09
N ALA A 10 2.60 2.09 26.44
CA ALA A 10 3.14 0.95 25.70
C ALA A 10 2.18 -0.26 25.71
N ALA A 11 1.62 -0.57 26.88
CA ALA A 11 0.66 -1.67 27.02
C ALA A 11 -0.62 -1.44 26.22
N VAL A 12 -1.18 -0.22 26.27
CA VAL A 12 -2.36 0.16 25.48
C VAL A 12 -2.04 0.08 23.99
N ASN A 13 -0.91 0.65 23.57
CA ASN A 13 -0.48 0.59 22.18
C ASN A 13 -0.31 -0.85 21.67
N GLN A 14 0.30 -1.72 22.49
CA GLN A 14 0.46 -3.14 22.16
C GLN A 14 -0.88 -3.86 22.04
N ALA A 15 -1.81 -3.62 22.95
CA ALA A 15 -3.15 -4.21 22.90
C ALA A 15 -3.92 -3.77 21.65
N VAL A 16 -3.91 -2.47 21.35
CA VAL A 16 -4.54 -1.89 20.13
C VAL A 16 -3.89 -2.46 18.87
N ASN A 17 -2.57 -2.50 18.82
CA ASN A 17 -1.83 -3.03 17.68
C ASN A 17 -2.13 -4.52 17.44
N SER A 18 -2.12 -5.33 18.50
CA SER A 18 -2.44 -6.76 18.41
C SER A 18 -3.88 -7.01 17.97
N PHE A 19 -4.82 -6.17 18.41
CA PHE A 19 -6.20 -6.27 17.97
C PHE A 19 -6.36 -5.88 16.51
N ILE A 20 -5.83 -4.73 16.09
CA ILE A 20 -5.97 -4.21 14.72
C ILE A 20 -5.30 -5.15 13.71
N TRP A 21 -4.05 -5.54 13.96
CA TRP A 21 -3.27 -6.41 13.07
C TRP A 21 -3.54 -7.90 13.23
N GLY A 22 -4.42 -8.26 14.15
CA GLY A 22 -4.88 -9.63 14.33
C GLY A 22 -5.95 -10.04 13.32
N ILE A 23 -6.93 -10.78 13.80
CA ILE A 23 -8.05 -11.31 13.01
C ILE A 23 -8.80 -10.22 12.21
N PRO A 24 -9.11 -9.02 12.76
CA PRO A 24 -9.86 -8.00 12.02
C PRO A 24 -9.16 -7.55 10.74
N ALA A 25 -7.87 -7.25 10.81
CA ALA A 25 -7.13 -6.84 9.60
C ALA A 25 -7.05 -7.97 8.56
N MET A 26 -6.79 -9.21 9.01
CA MET A 26 -6.76 -10.36 8.11
C MET A 26 -8.10 -10.58 7.40
N VAL A 27 -9.20 -10.53 8.13
CA VAL A 27 -10.56 -10.67 7.56
C VAL A 27 -10.85 -9.54 6.58
N CYS A 28 -10.51 -8.30 6.90
CA CYS A 28 -10.71 -7.17 6.01
C CYS A 28 -9.86 -7.28 4.74
N ILE A 29 -8.57 -7.57 4.86
CA ILE A 29 -7.66 -7.64 3.71
C ILE A 29 -8.05 -8.80 2.78
N ILE A 30 -8.23 -9.99 3.33
CA ILE A 30 -8.59 -11.18 2.55
C ILE A 30 -10.02 -11.03 2.01
N GLY A 31 -10.96 -10.58 2.83
CA GLY A 31 -12.36 -10.42 2.47
C GLY A 31 -12.56 -9.40 1.34
N VAL A 32 -11.93 -8.23 1.42
CA VAL A 32 -11.98 -7.22 0.36
C VAL A 32 -11.29 -7.73 -0.90
N GLY A 33 -10.11 -8.36 -0.77
CA GLY A 33 -9.39 -8.94 -1.90
C GLY A 33 -10.20 -10.02 -2.62
N LEU A 34 -10.86 -10.90 -1.87
CA LEU A 34 -11.72 -11.95 -2.42
C LEU A 34 -12.98 -11.36 -3.07
N LEU A 35 -13.66 -10.44 -2.39
CA LEU A 35 -14.84 -9.75 -2.92
C LEU A 35 -14.53 -9.06 -4.26
N LEU A 36 -13.44 -8.32 -4.33
CA LEU A 36 -13.01 -7.65 -5.56
C LEU A 36 -12.63 -8.65 -6.64
N SER A 37 -11.92 -9.73 -6.29
CA SER A 37 -11.56 -10.79 -7.25
C SER A 37 -12.78 -11.44 -7.88
N VAL A 38 -13.80 -11.76 -7.06
CA VAL A 38 -15.06 -12.33 -7.55
C VAL A 38 -15.83 -11.31 -8.39
N ARG A 39 -15.98 -10.07 -7.90
CA ARG A 39 -16.71 -9.00 -8.61
C ARG A 39 -16.09 -8.63 -9.94
N THR A 40 -14.78 -8.70 -10.08
CA THR A 40 -14.06 -8.42 -11.33
C THR A 40 -13.86 -9.65 -12.22
N GLY A 41 -14.37 -10.82 -11.82
CA GLY A 41 -14.23 -12.07 -12.53
C GLY A 41 -12.77 -12.53 -12.63
N PHE A 42 -12.04 -12.50 -11.52
CA PHE A 42 -10.61 -12.87 -11.41
C PHE A 42 -9.74 -12.17 -12.46
N LEU A 43 -9.91 -10.86 -12.54
CA LEU A 43 -9.23 -10.01 -13.53
C LEU A 43 -7.70 -10.21 -13.49
N GLN A 44 -7.12 -10.37 -12.30
CA GLN A 44 -5.69 -10.59 -12.08
C GLN A 44 -5.15 -11.83 -12.81
N ILE A 45 -5.95 -12.88 -12.98
CA ILE A 45 -5.56 -14.10 -13.71
C ILE A 45 -5.89 -13.91 -15.19
N ARG A 46 -7.14 -13.52 -15.49
CA ARG A 46 -7.66 -13.45 -16.88
C ARG A 46 -6.94 -12.41 -17.73
N LYS A 47 -6.55 -11.29 -17.16
CA LYS A 47 -5.89 -10.19 -17.88
C LYS A 47 -4.37 -10.11 -17.64
N PHE A 48 -3.80 -11.06 -16.93
CA PHE A 48 -2.38 -11.09 -16.62
C PHE A 48 -1.47 -11.04 -17.87
N PRO A 49 -1.67 -11.89 -18.89
CA PRO A 49 -0.84 -11.83 -20.10
C PRO A 49 -0.96 -10.50 -20.83
N TYR A 50 -2.16 -9.94 -20.88
CA TYR A 50 -2.41 -8.64 -21.48
C TYR A 50 -1.72 -7.51 -20.69
N ALA A 51 -1.79 -7.55 -19.36
CA ALA A 51 -1.15 -6.57 -18.49
C ALA A 51 0.36 -6.56 -18.68
N ILE A 52 1.01 -7.73 -18.66
CA ILE A 52 2.45 -7.85 -18.89
C ILE A 52 2.82 -7.30 -20.27
N ARG A 53 2.16 -7.77 -21.31
CA ARG A 53 2.45 -7.33 -22.70
C ARG A 53 2.31 -5.81 -22.86
N THR A 54 1.27 -5.23 -22.25
CA THR A 54 1.01 -3.80 -22.34
C THR A 54 1.99 -2.98 -21.52
N THR A 55 2.31 -3.41 -20.29
CA THR A 55 3.24 -2.70 -19.39
C THR A 55 4.65 -2.75 -19.96
N VAL A 56 5.16 -3.94 -20.27
CA VAL A 56 6.50 -4.12 -20.86
C VAL A 56 6.60 -3.42 -22.21
N GLY A 57 5.60 -3.57 -23.08
CA GLY A 57 5.58 -2.92 -24.39
C GLY A 57 5.51 -1.39 -24.33
N ARG A 58 4.89 -0.82 -23.30
CA ARG A 58 4.85 0.64 -23.10
C ARG A 58 6.09 1.17 -22.38
N MET A 59 6.72 0.38 -21.55
CA MET A 59 7.91 0.77 -20.78
C MET A 59 9.08 1.13 -21.70
N PHE A 60 9.22 0.41 -22.82
CA PHE A 60 10.28 0.63 -23.82
C PHE A 60 9.90 1.60 -24.95
N ARG A 61 8.67 2.08 -25.02
CA ARG A 61 8.28 3.11 -25.98
C ARG A 61 8.65 4.50 -25.45
N LYS A 62 9.49 5.21 -26.19
CA LYS A 62 9.70 6.65 -25.99
C LYS A 62 8.37 7.36 -26.26
N ARG A 63 7.78 7.91 -25.23
CA ARG A 63 6.61 8.76 -25.31
C ARG A 63 6.92 10.01 -24.51
N ASP A 64 6.84 11.15 -25.19
CA ASP A 64 6.95 12.42 -24.48
C ASP A 64 5.78 12.56 -23.51
N ALA A 65 6.09 12.92 -22.28
CA ALA A 65 5.08 13.22 -21.26
C ALA A 65 4.37 14.50 -21.69
N SER A 66 3.18 14.38 -22.26
CA SER A 66 2.33 15.53 -22.53
C SER A 66 1.68 15.98 -21.22
N ASP A 67 1.62 17.28 -21.01
CA ASP A 67 0.87 17.93 -19.92
C ASP A 67 1.31 17.58 -18.47
N GLY A 68 2.60 17.50 -18.18
CA GLY A 68 3.08 17.24 -16.80
C GLY A 68 2.77 15.85 -16.26
N ALA A 69 2.31 14.92 -17.11
CA ALA A 69 2.08 13.53 -16.75
C ALA A 69 3.38 12.73 -16.80
N MET A 70 3.57 11.80 -15.85
CA MET A 70 4.70 10.88 -15.84
C MET A 70 4.68 9.96 -17.06
N THR A 71 5.87 9.66 -17.61
CA THR A 71 6.00 8.58 -18.60
C THR A 71 5.71 7.23 -17.95
N PRO A 72 5.28 6.20 -18.73
CA PRO A 72 5.03 4.87 -18.17
C PRO A 72 6.23 4.27 -17.44
N PHE A 73 7.45 4.52 -17.91
CA PHE A 73 8.67 4.08 -17.25
C PHE A 73 8.89 4.79 -15.91
N GLN A 74 8.76 6.11 -15.87
CA GLN A 74 8.83 6.88 -14.62
C GLN A 74 7.78 6.41 -13.60
N ALA A 75 6.54 6.15 -14.03
CA ALA A 75 5.49 5.66 -13.15
C ALA A 75 5.83 4.30 -12.53
N VAL A 76 6.42 3.37 -13.31
CA VAL A 76 6.86 2.08 -12.80
C VAL A 76 8.03 2.24 -11.82
N CYS A 77 9.03 3.07 -12.15
CA CYS A 77 10.16 3.33 -11.28
C CYS A 77 9.73 3.97 -9.94
N THR A 78 8.82 4.93 -10.00
CA THR A 78 8.28 5.59 -8.79
C THR A 78 7.48 4.61 -7.94
N ALA A 79 6.64 3.76 -8.57
CA ALA A 79 5.88 2.75 -7.85
C ALA A 79 6.81 1.71 -7.18
N LEU A 80 7.85 1.26 -7.86
CA LEU A 80 8.85 0.35 -7.28
C LEU A 80 9.62 1.01 -6.14
N ALA A 81 10.07 2.26 -6.32
CA ALA A 81 10.79 2.99 -5.27
C ALA A 81 9.93 3.20 -4.01
N GLY A 82 8.62 3.42 -4.16
CA GLY A 82 7.71 3.54 -3.03
C GLY A 82 7.27 2.22 -2.39
N THR A 83 7.44 1.10 -3.09
CA THR A 83 6.96 -0.22 -2.63
C THR A 83 8.08 -1.09 -2.07
N VAL A 84 9.28 -1.00 -2.65
CA VAL A 84 10.43 -1.80 -2.23
C VAL A 84 11.10 -1.14 -1.02
N GLY A 85 10.99 -1.77 0.11
CA GLY A 85 11.60 -1.32 1.37
C GLY A 85 12.20 -2.50 2.15
N THR A 86 12.78 -2.23 3.30
CA THR A 86 13.37 -3.25 4.20
C THR A 86 12.36 -4.30 4.66
N GLY A 87 11.07 -3.96 4.70
CA GLY A 87 9.99 -4.90 4.99
C GLY A 87 9.90 -6.07 4.00
N ASN A 88 10.28 -5.85 2.74
CA ASN A 88 10.29 -6.92 1.72
C ASN A 88 11.44 -7.92 1.92
N ILE A 89 12.44 -7.58 2.70
CA ILE A 89 13.59 -8.44 3.03
C ILE A 89 13.45 -8.96 4.45
N ALA A 90 13.53 -8.08 5.44
CA ALA A 90 13.48 -8.43 6.85
C ALA A 90 12.11 -8.99 7.28
N GLY A 91 11.01 -8.44 6.77
CA GLY A 91 9.66 -8.93 7.04
C GLY A 91 9.40 -10.33 6.46
N VAL A 92 9.90 -10.60 5.26
CA VAL A 92 9.81 -11.92 4.64
C VAL A 92 10.67 -12.94 5.38
N ALA A 93 11.92 -12.57 5.73
CA ALA A 93 12.80 -13.42 6.52
C ALA A 93 12.18 -13.76 7.88
N GLY A 94 11.59 -12.77 8.58
CA GLY A 94 10.88 -12.99 9.83
C GLY A 94 9.65 -13.90 9.68
N ALA A 95 8.88 -13.73 8.63
CA ALA A 95 7.72 -14.60 8.35
C ALA A 95 8.14 -16.06 8.10
N ILE A 96 9.24 -16.28 7.40
CA ILE A 96 9.80 -17.63 7.18
C ILE A 96 10.35 -18.22 8.48
N ALA A 97 11.03 -17.40 9.30
CA ALA A 97 11.57 -17.85 10.58
C ALA A 97 10.47 -18.31 11.56
N ILE A 98 9.31 -17.66 11.54
CA ILE A 98 8.17 -17.98 12.42
C ILE A 98 7.28 -19.06 11.81
N GLY A 99 6.94 -18.96 10.54
CA GLY A 99 5.95 -19.79 9.85
C GLY A 99 6.54 -20.90 9.00
N GLY A 100 7.87 -21.02 8.94
CA GLY A 100 8.56 -21.99 8.10
C GLY A 100 8.34 -21.76 6.59
N PRO A 101 8.73 -22.72 5.73
CA PRO A 101 8.61 -22.62 4.27
C PRO A 101 7.17 -22.41 3.78
N GLY A 102 6.18 -22.88 4.54
CA GLY A 102 4.76 -22.71 4.25
C GLY A 102 4.32 -21.24 4.24
N ALA A 103 5.02 -20.36 4.94
CA ALA A 103 4.74 -18.94 4.92
C ALA A 103 4.81 -18.35 3.50
N VAL A 104 5.78 -18.77 2.70
CA VAL A 104 5.96 -18.31 1.31
C VAL A 104 4.74 -18.65 0.45
N PHE A 105 4.20 -19.85 0.60
CA PHE A 105 2.99 -20.25 -0.12
C PHE A 105 1.80 -19.33 0.22
N TRP A 106 1.58 -19.07 1.50
CA TRP A 106 0.48 -18.20 1.94
C TRP A 106 0.69 -16.75 1.54
N MET A 107 1.94 -16.29 1.48
CA MET A 107 2.28 -14.96 0.95
C MET A 107 1.89 -14.86 -0.54
N TRP A 108 2.13 -15.87 -1.35
CA TRP A 108 1.69 -15.89 -2.74
C TRP A 108 0.17 -15.88 -2.87
N CYS A 109 -0.54 -16.66 -2.06
CA CYS A 109 -2.00 -16.66 -2.04
C CYS A 109 -2.54 -15.25 -1.68
N SER A 110 -1.96 -14.62 -0.66
CA SER A 110 -2.32 -13.26 -0.26
C SER A 110 -2.02 -12.23 -1.36
N ALA A 111 -0.86 -12.37 -2.03
CA ALA A 111 -0.48 -11.48 -3.12
C ALA A 111 -1.45 -11.54 -4.30
N LEU A 112 -1.95 -12.72 -4.66
CA LEU A 112 -2.96 -12.88 -5.71
C LEU A 112 -4.24 -12.10 -5.41
N LEU A 113 -4.70 -12.11 -4.16
CA LEU A 113 -5.85 -11.31 -3.72
C LEU A 113 -5.51 -9.81 -3.67
N GLY A 114 -4.32 -9.49 -3.17
CA GLY A 114 -3.81 -8.12 -3.09
C GLY A 114 -3.68 -7.42 -4.44
N MET A 115 -3.38 -8.16 -5.51
CA MET A 115 -3.35 -7.62 -6.88
C MET A 115 -4.67 -6.97 -7.27
N CYS A 116 -5.79 -7.57 -6.92
CA CYS A 116 -7.13 -7.06 -7.25
C CYS A 116 -7.45 -5.81 -6.43
N THR A 117 -7.07 -5.81 -5.16
CA THR A 117 -7.22 -4.64 -4.27
C THR A 117 -6.41 -3.45 -4.80
N LYS A 118 -5.15 -3.69 -5.18
CA LYS A 118 -4.30 -2.64 -5.78
C LYS A 118 -4.82 -2.15 -7.12
N PHE A 119 -5.34 -3.03 -7.96
CA PHE A 119 -5.98 -2.63 -9.21
C PHE A 119 -7.16 -1.69 -8.97
N ALA A 120 -8.03 -2.01 -8.00
CA ALA A 120 -9.15 -1.16 -7.64
C ALA A 120 -8.69 0.20 -7.09
N GLU A 121 -7.70 0.19 -6.17
CA GLU A 121 -7.12 1.40 -5.58
C GLU A 121 -6.56 2.34 -6.65
N VAL A 122 -5.71 1.84 -7.53
CA VAL A 122 -5.10 2.63 -8.61
C VAL A 122 -6.16 3.15 -9.59
N THR A 123 -7.14 2.31 -9.94
CA THR A 123 -8.25 2.71 -10.84
C THR A 123 -9.05 3.86 -10.23
N LEU A 124 -9.40 3.77 -8.95
CA LEU A 124 -10.10 4.84 -8.24
C LEU A 124 -9.25 6.10 -8.12
N ALA A 125 -7.96 5.96 -7.82
CA ALA A 125 -7.05 7.10 -7.71
C ALA A 125 -6.91 7.86 -9.03
N VAL A 126 -6.85 7.16 -10.16
CA VAL A 126 -6.80 7.79 -11.49
C VAL A 126 -8.16 8.37 -11.90
N HIS A 127 -9.26 7.69 -11.57
CA HIS A 127 -10.61 8.14 -11.93
C HIS A 127 -11.01 9.43 -11.21
N PHE A 128 -10.69 9.54 -9.91
CA PHE A 128 -11.05 10.68 -9.07
C PHE A 128 -9.91 11.70 -8.86
N ARG A 129 -8.87 11.66 -9.69
CA ARG A 129 -7.81 12.65 -9.63
C ARG A 129 -8.31 14.04 -10.02
N GLU A 130 -7.72 15.07 -9.42
CA GLU A 130 -8.01 16.48 -9.68
C GLU A 130 -6.76 17.18 -10.20
N ARG A 131 -6.92 18.35 -10.79
CA ARG A 131 -5.80 19.27 -11.05
C ARG A 131 -5.64 20.18 -9.85
N SER A 132 -4.41 20.27 -9.35
CA SER A 132 -4.03 21.24 -8.32
C SER A 132 -4.04 22.67 -8.90
N ASP A 133 -4.03 23.67 -8.03
CA ASP A 133 -3.89 25.09 -8.41
C ASP A 133 -2.61 25.35 -9.20
N THR A 134 -1.58 24.52 -9.02
CA THR A 134 -0.33 24.54 -9.79
C THR A 134 -0.44 23.87 -11.17
N GLY A 135 -1.61 23.31 -11.55
CA GLY A 135 -1.83 22.60 -12.80
C GLY A 135 -1.39 21.14 -12.80
N GLU A 136 -0.79 20.65 -11.73
CA GLU A 136 -0.36 19.25 -11.60
C GLU A 136 -1.51 18.30 -11.27
N TRP A 137 -1.39 17.04 -11.71
CA TRP A 137 -2.36 16.01 -11.35
C TRP A 137 -2.10 15.49 -9.94
N VAL A 138 -3.12 15.60 -9.09
CA VAL A 138 -3.13 15.09 -7.72
C VAL A 138 -4.23 14.05 -7.56
N GLY A 139 -3.96 12.99 -6.80
CA GLY A 139 -4.90 11.88 -6.61
C GLY A 139 -4.52 11.07 -5.37
N GLY A 140 -5.23 9.98 -5.18
CA GLY A 140 -5.00 9.06 -4.06
C GLY A 140 -6.24 8.84 -3.21
N PRO A 141 -6.11 8.11 -2.08
CA PRO A 141 -7.25 7.74 -1.25
C PRO A 141 -8.09 8.91 -0.75
N MET A 142 -7.46 10.02 -0.34
CA MET A 142 -8.18 11.20 0.12
C MET A 142 -9.08 11.78 -0.98
N TYR A 143 -8.65 11.74 -2.25
CA TYR A 143 -9.41 12.29 -3.37
C TYR A 143 -10.60 11.39 -3.76
N TYR A 144 -10.41 10.07 -3.85
CA TYR A 144 -11.54 9.20 -4.18
C TYR A 144 -12.52 9.04 -3.01
N ILE A 145 -12.11 9.21 -1.77
CA ILE A 145 -13.04 9.30 -0.63
C ILE A 145 -13.85 10.60 -0.73
N LYS A 146 -13.18 11.74 -0.96
CA LYS A 146 -13.82 13.05 -1.08
C LYS A 146 -14.84 13.08 -2.23
N ASN A 147 -14.41 12.62 -3.41
CA ASN A 147 -15.19 12.76 -4.64
C ASN A 147 -16.13 11.59 -4.92
N GLY A 148 -15.79 10.39 -4.45
CA GLY A 148 -16.58 9.18 -4.69
C GLY A 148 -17.65 8.91 -3.65
N LEU A 149 -17.40 9.18 -2.38
CA LEU A 149 -18.36 8.94 -1.29
C LEU A 149 -19.23 10.15 -0.96
N GLY A 150 -18.86 11.35 -1.46
CA GLY A 150 -19.60 12.58 -1.28
C GLY A 150 -19.32 13.30 0.05
N ARG A 151 -19.97 14.45 0.23
CA ARG A 151 -19.68 15.43 1.30
C ARG A 151 -19.80 14.89 2.73
N ARG A 152 -20.67 13.94 2.96
CA ARG A 152 -20.86 13.30 4.29
C ARG A 152 -19.63 12.56 4.78
N TRP A 153 -18.83 12.01 3.88
CA TRP A 153 -17.67 11.18 4.18
C TRP A 153 -16.33 11.91 4.08
N GLN A 154 -16.39 13.24 3.90
CA GLN A 154 -15.21 14.08 3.75
C GLN A 154 -14.27 14.03 4.98
N PHE A 155 -14.82 13.79 6.17
CA PHE A 155 -14.05 13.63 7.39
C PHE A 155 -13.07 12.42 7.30
N LEU A 156 -13.45 11.33 6.60
CA LEU A 156 -12.56 10.19 6.38
C LEU A 156 -11.39 10.54 5.47
N ALA A 157 -11.61 11.39 4.47
CA ALA A 157 -10.53 11.88 3.61
C ALA A 157 -9.50 12.68 4.40
N VAL A 158 -9.97 13.55 5.31
CA VAL A 158 -9.10 14.34 6.20
C VAL A 158 -8.37 13.43 7.19
N LEU A 159 -9.05 12.48 7.82
CA LEU A 159 -8.42 11.51 8.73
C LEU A 159 -7.36 10.68 8.00
N TYR A 160 -7.66 10.20 6.80
CA TYR A 160 -6.69 9.45 6.00
C TYR A 160 -5.44 10.30 5.70
N ALA A 161 -5.61 11.54 5.28
CA ALA A 161 -4.51 12.45 5.01
C ALA A 161 -3.66 12.73 6.27
N LEU A 162 -4.31 12.98 7.40
CA LEU A 162 -3.66 13.20 8.69
C LEU A 162 -2.82 11.99 9.11
N PHE A 163 -3.42 10.79 9.09
CA PHE A 163 -2.70 9.56 9.43
C PHE A 163 -1.59 9.26 8.43
N GLY A 164 -1.78 9.57 7.14
CA GLY A 164 -0.74 9.46 6.13
C GLY A 164 0.48 10.29 6.46
N VAL A 165 0.29 11.55 6.85
CA VAL A 165 1.38 12.44 7.28
C VAL A 165 2.09 11.88 8.54
N LEU A 166 1.33 11.46 9.55
CA LEU A 166 1.90 10.90 10.78
C LEU A 166 2.69 9.62 10.51
N THR A 167 2.23 8.77 9.61
CA THR A 167 2.89 7.50 9.26
C THR A 167 4.27 7.72 8.62
N VAL A 168 4.48 8.81 7.89
CA VAL A 168 5.79 9.12 7.28
C VAL A 168 6.88 9.24 8.33
N PHE A 169 6.60 9.86 9.49
CA PHE A 169 7.57 10.01 10.57
C PHE A 169 7.89 8.68 11.28
N GLY A 170 6.93 7.77 11.39
CA GLY A 170 7.08 6.49 12.07
C GLY A 170 7.54 5.36 11.15
N THR A 171 6.59 4.64 10.60
CA THR A 171 6.84 3.41 9.82
C THR A 171 7.53 3.65 8.48
N GLY A 172 7.38 4.83 7.88
CA GLY A 172 7.99 5.15 6.59
C GLY A 172 9.50 5.30 6.65
N ASN A 173 10.04 5.80 7.76
CA ASN A 173 11.45 6.11 7.87
C ASN A 173 12.13 5.39 9.06
N ALA A 174 11.60 5.53 10.27
CA ALA A 174 12.26 5.02 11.48
C ALA A 174 12.50 3.51 11.46
N THR A 175 11.55 2.71 10.99
CA THR A 175 11.69 1.26 10.90
C THR A 175 12.74 0.84 9.87
N GLN A 176 12.82 1.55 8.74
CA GLN A 176 13.81 1.26 7.70
C GLN A 176 15.22 1.57 8.19
N VAL A 177 15.42 2.73 8.81
CA VAL A 177 16.71 3.13 9.39
C VAL A 177 17.14 2.13 10.46
N ASN A 178 16.24 1.74 11.36
CA ASN A 178 16.54 0.76 12.40
C ASN A 178 17.00 -0.59 11.83
N THR A 179 16.33 -1.09 10.79
CA THR A 179 16.71 -2.36 10.16
C THR A 179 18.07 -2.27 9.48
N ILE A 180 18.39 -1.14 8.84
CA ILE A 180 19.70 -0.91 8.20
C ILE A 180 20.80 -0.85 9.25
N VAL A 181 20.60 -0.09 10.34
CA VAL A 181 21.57 0.01 11.41
C VAL A 181 21.82 -1.36 12.04
N THR A 182 20.78 -2.11 12.36
CA THR A 182 20.92 -3.46 12.92
C THR A 182 21.70 -4.40 12.00
N ALA A 183 21.52 -4.27 10.68
CA ALA A 183 22.24 -5.08 9.70
C ALA A 183 23.72 -4.69 9.56
N ILE A 184 24.08 -3.43 9.89
CA ILE A 184 25.48 -2.97 9.88
C ILE A 184 26.20 -3.38 11.16
N ASP A 185 25.49 -3.41 12.28
CA ASP A 185 26.03 -3.75 13.59
C ASP A 185 26.17 -5.27 13.84
N SER A 186 25.64 -6.12 12.95
CA SER A 186 25.70 -7.58 13.02
C SER A 186 26.88 -8.15 12.23
#